data_4da53ae832361a6124f862854de96716
#
_entry.id   4da53ae832361a6124f862854de96716
#
_cell.length_a   1.000
_cell.length_b   1.000
_cell.length_c   1.000
_cell.angle_alpha   90.00
_cell.angle_beta   90.00
_cell.angle_gamma   90.00
#
_symmetry.space_group_name_H-M   'P 1'
#
loop_
_entity.id
_entity.type
_entity.pdbx_description
1 polymer ?
#
loop_
_entity_poly.entity_id
_entity_poly.type
_entity_poly.pdbx_seq_one_letter_code
_entity_poly.pdbx_strand_id
1 'polypeptide(L)'
;MLPPPLLTLAVTNAAGGLNPDYHVGDIVVLNDHLNLAGLVGFHPLRGKNADDFGVRFPALSDAYDLGLRQKAHQAWAAMTSKASSRSLREGVYAFVAGPTYETRAECRMLHGLGADMVGMSTVPEIIVARHSGIKILALSLVTNNAVLQPVARGDDAALQSMTPEDMEAHLSKGKATHQEVLDAGREAAVDMQVSCHVRVVHSISADRNRLLWKRLFLGCDIPEARQQKAHLFLKLPERFALRAL
;
A
#
# COMPACT_ATOMS: atom_id res chain seq x y z
N MET A 1 -27.21 -13.78 17.46
CA MET A 1 -27.23 -12.52 16.69
C MET A 1 -25.89 -12.40 15.98
N LEU A 2 -25.86 -12.39 14.65
CA LEU A 2 -24.63 -12.15 13.92
C LEU A 2 -24.13 -10.72 14.22
N PRO A 3 -22.82 -10.47 14.37
CA PRO A 3 -22.31 -9.13 14.53
C PRO A 3 -22.71 -8.28 13.31
N PRO A 4 -22.96 -6.97 13.49
CA PRO A 4 -23.29 -6.13 12.36
C PRO A 4 -22.18 -6.20 11.30
N PRO A 5 -22.51 -6.15 10.00
CA PRO A 5 -21.52 -6.28 8.95
C PRO A 5 -20.44 -5.20 9.08
N LEU A 6 -19.21 -5.58 8.78
CA LEU A 6 -18.12 -4.61 8.66
C LEU A 6 -18.40 -3.73 7.45
N LEU A 7 -18.47 -2.42 7.64
CA LEU A 7 -18.87 -1.48 6.59
C LEU A 7 -17.67 -0.77 5.93
N THR A 8 -16.52 -0.72 6.61
CA THR A 8 -15.34 -0.01 6.12
C THR A 8 -14.05 -0.73 6.50
N LEU A 9 -13.15 -0.85 5.53
CA LEU A 9 -11.78 -1.35 5.68
C LEU A 9 -10.82 -0.21 5.38
N ALA A 10 -9.93 0.11 6.32
CA ALA A 10 -8.79 0.96 6.06
C ALA A 10 -7.52 0.10 6.01
N VAL A 11 -6.76 0.22 4.93
CA VAL A 11 -5.54 -0.56 4.67
C VAL A 11 -4.37 0.39 4.49
N THR A 12 -3.22 0.05 5.04
CA THR A 12 -1.96 0.75 4.79
C THR A 12 -0.89 -0.22 4.35
N ASN A 13 -0.01 0.21 3.45
CA ASN A 13 1.11 -0.58 2.95
C ASN A 13 2.34 0.29 2.68
N ALA A 14 3.45 -0.38 2.35
CA ALA A 14 4.67 0.22 1.80
C ALA A 14 4.73 -0.08 0.29
N ALA A 15 5.19 0.87 -0.51
CA ALA A 15 5.26 0.74 -1.97
C ALA A 15 6.47 1.49 -2.54
N GLY A 16 7.00 1.00 -3.66
CA GLY A 16 7.97 1.72 -4.47
C GLY A 16 7.29 2.80 -5.32
N GLY A 17 7.84 4.02 -5.33
CA GLY A 17 7.35 5.12 -6.16
C GLY A 17 7.78 4.94 -7.61
N LEU A 18 6.83 4.91 -8.54
CA LEU A 18 7.04 4.91 -9.99
C LEU A 18 6.88 6.31 -10.58
N ASN A 19 6.01 7.14 -9.97
CA ASN A 19 5.80 8.50 -10.39
C ASN A 19 7.00 9.37 -9.98
N PRO A 20 7.68 10.07 -10.92
CA PRO A 20 8.84 10.90 -10.63
C PRO A 20 8.56 12.06 -9.67
N ASP A 21 7.32 12.51 -9.57
CA ASP A 21 6.90 13.60 -8.68
C ASP A 21 6.68 13.15 -7.24
N TYR A 22 6.78 11.85 -6.96
CA TYR A 22 6.63 11.30 -5.61
C TYR A 22 8.00 11.16 -4.94
N HIS A 23 8.02 11.45 -3.65
CA HIS A 23 9.24 11.38 -2.83
C HIS A 23 9.10 10.31 -1.76
N VAL A 24 10.23 9.75 -1.36
CA VAL A 24 10.28 8.84 -0.20
C VAL A 24 9.69 9.55 1.02
N GLY A 25 8.72 8.90 1.65
CA GLY A 25 7.96 9.46 2.75
C GLY A 25 6.61 10.05 2.37
N ASP A 26 6.30 10.28 1.09
CA ASP A 26 4.96 10.71 0.67
C ASP A 26 3.94 9.62 0.99
N ILE A 27 2.74 10.06 1.38
CA ILE A 27 1.59 9.17 1.58
C ILE A 27 0.68 9.31 0.38
N VAL A 28 0.29 8.18 -0.20
CA VAL A 28 -0.56 8.14 -1.39
C VAL A 28 -1.90 7.48 -1.08
N VAL A 29 -2.97 8.22 -1.27
CA VAL A 29 -4.34 7.68 -1.24
C VAL A 29 -4.55 6.90 -2.54
N LEU A 30 -4.87 5.61 -2.45
CA LEU A 30 -5.15 4.81 -3.64
C LEU A 30 -6.52 5.16 -4.20
N ASN A 31 -6.57 5.46 -5.50
CA ASN A 31 -7.81 5.69 -6.23
C ASN A 31 -8.14 4.57 -7.23
N ASP A 32 -7.13 3.81 -7.66
CA ASP A 32 -7.28 2.66 -8.53
C ASP A 32 -6.09 1.69 -8.39
N HIS A 33 -6.14 0.54 -9.07
CA HIS A 33 -5.03 -0.40 -9.12
C HIS A 33 -4.93 -1.17 -10.43
N LEU A 34 -3.71 -1.63 -10.74
CA LEU A 34 -3.41 -2.62 -11.75
C LEU A 34 -3.13 -3.96 -11.06
N ASN A 35 -3.93 -4.99 -11.35
CA ASN A 35 -3.75 -6.33 -10.78
C ASN A 35 -3.03 -7.26 -11.77
N LEU A 36 -1.71 -7.07 -11.94
CA LEU A 36 -0.93 -7.88 -12.88
C LEU A 36 -0.89 -9.36 -12.48
N ALA A 37 -0.77 -9.65 -11.20
CA ALA A 37 -0.81 -11.02 -10.70
C ALA A 37 -2.15 -11.71 -11.02
N GLY A 38 -3.25 -10.97 -10.96
CA GLY A 38 -4.58 -11.46 -11.35
C GLY A 38 -4.69 -11.81 -12.82
N LEU A 39 -4.01 -11.06 -13.71
CA LEU A 39 -4.00 -11.33 -15.15
C LEU A 39 -3.35 -12.68 -15.49
N VAL A 40 -2.38 -13.12 -14.69
CA VAL A 40 -1.71 -14.43 -14.86
C VAL A 40 -2.26 -15.52 -13.95
N GLY A 41 -3.41 -15.26 -13.30
CA GLY A 41 -4.15 -16.27 -12.58
C GLY A 41 -4.06 -16.26 -11.06
N PHE A 42 -3.25 -15.42 -10.48
CA PHE A 42 -3.21 -15.21 -9.01
C PHE A 42 -4.32 -14.26 -8.57
N HIS A 43 -5.55 -14.77 -8.54
CA HIS A 43 -6.72 -13.97 -8.20
C HIS A 43 -7.50 -14.63 -7.05
N PRO A 44 -7.81 -13.90 -5.95
CA PRO A 44 -8.37 -14.48 -4.73
C PRO A 44 -9.77 -15.07 -4.92
N LEU A 45 -10.52 -14.64 -5.93
CA LEU A 45 -11.87 -15.14 -6.22
C LEU A 45 -11.91 -16.25 -7.28
N ARG A 46 -10.76 -16.87 -7.62
CA ARG A 46 -10.77 -18.04 -8.51
C ARG A 46 -11.41 -19.25 -7.81
N GLY A 47 -12.11 -20.05 -8.60
CA GLY A 47 -12.80 -21.24 -8.09
C GLY A 47 -14.29 -21.00 -7.85
N LYS A 48 -14.89 -21.81 -6.96
CA LYS A 48 -16.30 -21.70 -6.61
C LYS A 48 -16.57 -20.39 -5.85
N ASN A 49 -17.64 -19.70 -6.22
CA ASN A 49 -18.03 -18.50 -5.49
C ASN A 49 -18.48 -18.82 -4.06
N ALA A 50 -18.16 -17.96 -3.12
CA ALA A 50 -18.68 -17.97 -1.77
C ALA A 50 -19.91 -17.04 -1.72
N ASP A 51 -21.07 -17.55 -2.15
CA ASP A 51 -22.30 -16.77 -2.38
C ASP A 51 -22.80 -16.04 -1.13
N ASP A 52 -22.50 -16.58 0.06
CA ASP A 52 -22.84 -15.94 1.34
C ASP A 52 -22.11 -14.61 1.58
N PHE A 53 -21.01 -14.36 0.85
CA PHE A 53 -20.21 -13.13 1.00
C PHE A 53 -20.48 -12.12 -0.11
N GLY A 54 -20.80 -12.57 -1.33
CA GLY A 54 -21.05 -11.64 -2.41
C GLY A 54 -21.26 -12.28 -3.77
N VAL A 55 -21.49 -11.42 -4.78
CA VAL A 55 -21.76 -11.84 -6.14
C VAL A 55 -20.53 -12.44 -6.83
N ARG A 56 -20.74 -13.34 -7.78
CA ARG A 56 -19.64 -14.00 -8.52
C ARG A 56 -18.71 -13.01 -9.26
N PHE A 57 -19.26 -11.90 -9.73
CA PHE A 57 -18.55 -10.89 -10.52
C PHE A 57 -18.72 -9.50 -9.88
N PRO A 58 -17.95 -9.19 -8.80
CA PRO A 58 -18.03 -7.87 -8.17
C PRO A 58 -17.41 -6.80 -9.08
N ALA A 59 -18.03 -5.63 -9.13
CA ALA A 59 -17.45 -4.46 -9.78
C ALA A 59 -16.26 -3.91 -8.97
N LEU A 60 -15.19 -3.52 -9.65
CA LEU A 60 -13.99 -2.93 -9.05
C LEU A 60 -13.70 -1.51 -9.54
N SER A 61 -14.46 -0.99 -10.52
CA SER A 61 -14.28 0.38 -11.03
C SER A 61 -14.49 1.48 -9.98
N ASP A 62 -15.12 1.15 -8.86
CA ASP A 62 -15.35 2.01 -7.70
C ASP A 62 -14.78 1.39 -6.41
N ALA A 63 -13.71 0.60 -6.52
CA ALA A 63 -13.17 -0.17 -5.41
C ALA A 63 -12.75 0.70 -4.22
N TYR A 64 -12.22 1.88 -4.50
CA TYR A 64 -11.76 2.84 -3.48
C TYR A 64 -12.81 3.94 -3.27
N ASP A 65 -13.51 3.91 -2.14
CA ASP A 65 -14.64 4.79 -1.86
C ASP A 65 -14.26 6.28 -1.93
N LEU A 66 -14.90 7.02 -2.82
CA LEU A 66 -14.62 8.44 -3.05
C LEU A 66 -14.84 9.28 -1.79
N GLY A 67 -15.91 9.00 -1.02
CA GLY A 67 -16.21 9.74 0.20
C GLY A 67 -15.14 9.54 1.28
N LEU A 68 -14.55 8.33 1.38
CA LEU A 68 -13.43 8.07 2.29
C LEU A 68 -12.15 8.76 1.82
N ARG A 69 -11.87 8.79 0.51
CA ARG A 69 -10.71 9.52 -0.05
C ARG A 69 -10.83 11.03 0.21
N GLN A 70 -12.02 11.62 -0.01
CA GLN A 70 -12.27 13.02 0.32
C GLN A 70 -12.05 13.33 1.81
N LYS A 71 -12.51 12.44 2.70
CA LYS A 71 -12.26 12.59 4.16
C LYS A 71 -10.77 12.51 4.50
N ALA A 72 -10.01 11.65 3.83
CA ALA A 72 -8.55 11.58 4.02
C ALA A 72 -7.87 12.89 3.64
N HIS A 73 -8.20 13.49 2.47
CA HIS A 73 -7.68 14.79 2.06
C HIS A 73 -8.09 15.93 3.01
N GLN A 74 -9.33 15.96 3.46
CA GLN A 74 -9.81 16.96 4.44
C GLN A 74 -9.07 16.83 5.78
N ALA A 75 -8.87 15.58 6.26
CA ALA A 75 -8.14 15.34 7.48
C ALA A 75 -6.67 15.78 7.37
N TRP A 76 -6.04 15.49 6.22
CA TRP A 76 -4.67 15.92 5.95
C TRP A 76 -4.55 17.45 5.93
N ALA A 77 -5.41 18.15 5.19
CA ALA A 77 -5.42 19.60 5.12
C ALA A 77 -5.57 20.26 6.51
N ALA A 78 -6.34 19.65 7.40
CA ALA A 78 -6.51 20.14 8.76
C ALA A 78 -5.30 19.89 9.68
N MET A 79 -4.37 18.99 9.28
CA MET A 79 -3.16 18.64 10.04
C MET A 79 -1.94 19.49 9.64
N THR A 80 -1.86 19.88 8.38
CA THR A 80 -0.66 20.47 7.74
C THR A 80 -0.27 21.84 8.28
N SER A 81 -1.02 22.40 9.23
CA SER A 81 -0.62 23.66 9.85
C SER A 81 0.67 23.57 10.69
N LYS A 82 1.28 22.39 10.91
CA LYS A 82 2.29 22.31 11.98
C LYS A 82 3.56 21.50 11.80
N ALA A 83 3.81 20.58 10.88
CA ALA A 83 5.13 19.93 11.00
C ALA A 83 5.45 18.76 10.06
N SER A 84 4.75 18.46 9.01
CA SER A 84 5.19 17.35 8.15
C SER A 84 5.81 17.88 6.87
N SER A 85 7.06 17.48 6.59
CA SER A 85 7.70 17.65 5.28
C SER A 85 7.11 16.72 4.22
N ARG A 86 6.14 15.88 4.58
CA ARG A 86 5.52 14.88 3.74
C ARG A 86 4.32 15.43 2.98
N SER A 87 4.09 14.92 1.79
CA SER A 87 2.91 15.24 0.98
C SER A 87 1.88 14.13 1.02
N LEU A 88 0.58 14.51 0.94
CA LEU A 88 -0.48 13.56 0.61
C LEU A 88 -0.73 13.64 -0.88
N ARG A 89 -0.59 12.50 -1.56
CA ARG A 89 -0.83 12.32 -2.98
C ARG A 89 -2.06 11.45 -3.20
N GLU A 90 -2.47 11.30 -4.44
CA GLU A 90 -3.49 10.32 -4.85
C GLU A 90 -3.02 9.65 -6.14
N GLY A 91 -3.17 8.32 -6.26
CA GLY A 91 -2.62 7.62 -7.41
C GLY A 91 -2.99 6.14 -7.51
N VAL A 92 -2.47 5.52 -8.57
CA VAL A 92 -2.72 4.15 -9.00
C VAL A 92 -1.62 3.21 -8.48
N TYR A 93 -2.03 2.10 -7.89
CA TYR A 93 -1.13 1.09 -7.35
C TYR A 93 -1.03 -0.13 -8.28
N ALA A 94 0.19 -0.48 -8.71
CA ALA A 94 0.43 -1.73 -9.42
C ALA A 94 0.74 -2.85 -8.43
N PHE A 95 -0.06 -3.93 -8.49
CA PHE A 95 0.17 -5.15 -7.73
C PHE A 95 0.93 -6.17 -8.56
N VAL A 96 2.09 -6.58 -8.05
CA VAL A 96 2.94 -7.65 -8.57
C VAL A 96 3.09 -8.77 -7.53
N ALA A 97 3.35 -10.00 -7.99
CA ALA A 97 3.36 -11.16 -7.09
C ALA A 97 4.63 -11.24 -6.20
N GLY A 98 5.73 -10.61 -6.62
CA GLY A 98 7.03 -10.81 -5.97
C GLY A 98 7.56 -12.26 -6.13
N PRO A 99 8.52 -12.72 -5.31
CA PRO A 99 9.15 -12.03 -4.18
C PRO A 99 10.32 -11.09 -4.56
N THR A 100 10.69 -11.01 -5.84
CA THR A 100 11.73 -10.09 -6.30
C THR A 100 11.18 -8.69 -6.48
N TYR A 101 12.03 -7.68 -6.28
CA TYR A 101 11.77 -6.34 -6.76
C TYR A 101 11.83 -6.30 -8.29
N GLU A 102 11.23 -5.27 -8.87
CA GLU A 102 11.07 -5.10 -10.30
C GLU A 102 12.40 -4.73 -10.96
N THR A 103 12.59 -5.23 -12.17
CA THR A 103 13.63 -4.74 -13.07
C THR A 103 13.31 -3.31 -13.53
N ARG A 104 14.33 -2.58 -14.00
CA ARG A 104 14.13 -1.25 -14.58
C ARG A 104 13.17 -1.24 -15.78
N ALA A 105 13.12 -2.34 -16.53
CA ALA A 105 12.18 -2.49 -17.64
C ALA A 105 10.75 -2.66 -17.17
N GLU A 106 10.53 -3.48 -16.14
CA GLU A 106 9.23 -3.64 -15.49
C GLU A 106 8.74 -2.34 -14.84
N CYS A 107 9.62 -1.59 -14.15
CA CYS A 107 9.27 -0.27 -13.62
C CYS A 107 8.76 0.68 -14.72
N ARG A 108 9.46 0.73 -15.87
CA ARG A 108 9.01 1.56 -17.02
C ARG A 108 7.68 1.06 -17.59
N MET A 109 7.50 -0.25 -17.69
CA MET A 109 6.25 -0.85 -18.18
C MET A 109 5.09 -0.46 -17.26
N LEU A 110 5.25 -0.65 -15.95
CA LEU A 110 4.22 -0.32 -14.96
C LEU A 110 3.86 1.16 -14.97
N HIS A 111 4.88 2.03 -15.00
CA HIS A 111 4.67 3.48 -15.12
C HIS A 111 3.97 3.85 -16.44
N GLY A 112 4.38 3.23 -17.55
CA GLY A 112 3.76 3.42 -18.88
C GLY A 112 2.31 2.92 -18.95
N LEU A 113 1.90 1.99 -18.09
CA LEU A 113 0.51 1.55 -17.91
C LEU A 113 -0.31 2.48 -17.00
N GLY A 114 0.30 3.55 -16.47
CA GLY A 114 -0.36 4.53 -15.62
C GLY A 114 -0.28 4.24 -14.12
N ALA A 115 0.61 3.34 -13.67
CA ALA A 115 0.86 3.14 -12.25
C ALA A 115 1.76 4.24 -11.67
N ASP A 116 1.39 4.75 -10.50
CA ASP A 116 2.18 5.70 -9.71
C ASP A 116 3.08 5.02 -8.68
N MET A 117 2.70 3.79 -8.28
CA MET A 117 3.41 2.99 -7.28
C MET A 117 3.35 1.52 -7.62
N VAL A 118 4.27 0.75 -7.03
CA VAL A 118 4.31 -0.71 -7.14
C VAL A 118 4.52 -1.37 -5.79
N GLY A 119 3.88 -2.53 -5.59
CA GLY A 119 4.10 -3.36 -4.43
C GLY A 119 3.45 -4.74 -4.54
N MET A 120 3.68 -5.58 -3.50
CA MET A 120 3.40 -7.02 -3.53
C MET A 120 2.24 -7.41 -2.62
N SER A 121 1.31 -6.49 -2.29
CA SER A 121 0.23 -6.71 -1.31
C SER A 121 -1.03 -5.91 -1.65
N THR A 122 -1.99 -5.93 -0.73
CA THR A 122 -3.14 -5.01 -0.67
C THR A 122 -4.24 -5.31 -1.69
N VAL A 123 -3.95 -5.46 -2.97
CA VAL A 123 -4.98 -5.68 -4.00
C VAL A 123 -5.80 -6.95 -3.77
N PRO A 124 -5.23 -8.10 -3.37
CA PRO A 124 -6.04 -9.27 -3.02
C PRO A 124 -7.04 -9.00 -1.89
N GLU A 125 -6.64 -8.23 -0.86
CA GLU A 125 -7.51 -7.84 0.24
C GLU A 125 -8.62 -6.88 -0.22
N ILE A 126 -8.28 -5.93 -1.12
CA ILE A 126 -9.27 -5.02 -1.73
C ILE A 126 -10.34 -5.80 -2.49
N ILE A 127 -9.92 -6.76 -3.32
CA ILE A 127 -10.82 -7.60 -4.11
C ILE A 127 -11.80 -8.37 -3.21
N VAL A 128 -11.29 -9.03 -2.16
CA VAL A 128 -12.12 -9.79 -1.22
C VAL A 128 -13.05 -8.87 -0.42
N ALA A 129 -12.57 -7.72 0.01
CA ALA A 129 -13.39 -6.74 0.73
C ALA A 129 -14.52 -6.20 -0.15
N ARG A 130 -14.24 -5.90 -1.43
CA ARG A 130 -15.27 -5.47 -2.39
C ARG A 130 -16.28 -6.57 -2.70
N HIS A 131 -15.82 -7.82 -2.82
CA HIS A 131 -16.71 -8.97 -2.95
C HIS A 131 -17.70 -9.05 -1.78
N SER A 132 -17.25 -8.71 -0.57
CA SER A 132 -18.07 -8.70 0.66
C SER A 132 -18.83 -7.39 0.91
N GLY A 133 -18.90 -6.48 -0.07
CA GLY A 133 -19.63 -5.23 0.05
C GLY A 133 -19.02 -4.18 0.99
N ILE A 134 -17.74 -4.34 1.35
CA ILE A 134 -17.03 -3.46 2.29
C ILE A 134 -16.49 -2.24 1.55
N LYS A 135 -16.69 -1.04 2.12
CA LYS A 135 -16.08 0.21 1.65
C LYS A 135 -14.59 0.24 2.00
N ILE A 136 -13.77 0.82 1.12
CA ILE A 136 -12.31 0.74 1.26
C ILE A 136 -11.69 2.13 1.19
N LEU A 137 -10.77 2.38 2.13
CA LEU A 137 -9.74 3.39 2.07
C LEU A 137 -8.38 2.70 2.11
N ALA A 138 -7.53 2.94 1.11
CA ALA A 138 -6.18 2.41 1.10
C ALA A 138 -5.16 3.54 0.99
N LEU A 139 -4.08 3.45 1.78
CA LEU A 139 -3.00 4.42 1.83
C LEU A 139 -1.67 3.68 1.66
N SER A 140 -0.83 4.16 0.76
CA SER A 140 0.52 3.66 0.56
C SER A 140 1.56 4.67 1.05
N LEU A 141 2.59 4.18 1.71
CA LEU A 141 3.80 4.95 1.99
C LEU A 141 4.80 4.70 0.86
N VAL A 142 5.31 5.76 0.23
CA VAL A 142 6.44 5.66 -0.69
C VAL A 142 7.70 5.40 0.13
N THR A 143 8.29 4.21 0.02
CA THR A 143 9.46 3.80 0.81
C THR A 143 10.77 3.89 0.05
N ASN A 144 10.72 3.84 -1.26
CA ASN A 144 11.85 3.96 -2.17
C ASN A 144 11.35 4.44 -3.54
N ASN A 145 12.24 5.00 -4.34
CA ASN A 145 11.93 5.37 -5.71
C ASN A 145 12.40 4.27 -6.66
N ALA A 146 11.50 3.80 -7.52
CA ALA A 146 11.81 2.85 -8.57
C ALA A 146 12.71 3.49 -9.65
N VAL A 147 13.66 2.73 -10.19
CA VAL A 147 14.59 3.24 -11.20
C VAL A 147 14.00 3.07 -12.58
N LEU A 148 13.61 4.19 -13.20
CA LEU A 148 13.03 4.21 -14.55
C LEU A 148 14.09 4.29 -15.67
N GLN A 149 15.32 4.76 -15.38
CA GLN A 149 16.37 4.85 -16.37
C GLN A 149 16.75 3.45 -16.91
N PRO A 150 16.98 3.30 -18.21
CA PRO A 150 17.47 2.07 -18.77
C PRO A 150 18.75 1.56 -18.09
N VAL A 151 18.95 0.26 -18.14
CA VAL A 151 20.25 -0.32 -17.75
C VAL A 151 21.31 0.18 -18.71
N ALA A 152 22.51 0.46 -18.17
CA ALA A 152 23.67 0.79 -18.99
C ALA A 152 23.98 -0.35 -19.98
N ARG A 153 24.38 0.00 -21.18
CA ARG A 153 24.69 -0.97 -22.22
C ARG A 153 26.13 -1.46 -22.06
N GLY A 154 26.36 -2.76 -22.23
CA GLY A 154 27.70 -3.35 -22.16
C GLY A 154 28.65 -2.91 -23.29
N ASP A 155 28.11 -2.33 -24.38
CA ASP A 155 28.85 -1.75 -25.48
C ASP A 155 29.14 -0.24 -25.35
N ASP A 156 28.75 0.37 -24.20
CA ASP A 156 29.01 1.78 -23.92
C ASP A 156 30.51 2.02 -23.63
N ALA A 157 31.17 2.79 -24.49
CA ALA A 157 32.57 3.08 -24.33
C ALA A 157 32.91 3.81 -23.01
N ALA A 158 31.99 4.60 -22.46
CA ALA A 158 32.20 5.28 -21.20
C ALA A 158 32.32 4.30 -20.02
N LEU A 159 31.64 3.15 -20.10
CA LEU A 159 31.72 2.12 -19.07
C LEU A 159 32.98 1.27 -19.14
N GLN A 160 33.56 1.14 -20.35
CA GLN A 160 34.78 0.36 -20.55
C GLN A 160 36.03 1.00 -19.87
N SER A 161 35.95 2.28 -19.55
CA SER A 161 37.01 3.02 -18.85
C SER A 161 36.81 3.15 -17.35
N MET A 162 35.71 2.62 -16.80
CA MET A 162 35.44 2.66 -15.36
C MET A 162 36.28 1.67 -14.57
N THR A 163 36.67 2.04 -13.35
CA THR A 163 37.23 1.09 -12.41
C THR A 163 36.16 0.07 -11.94
N PRO A 164 36.55 -1.11 -11.46
CA PRO A 164 35.60 -2.07 -10.90
C PRO A 164 34.72 -1.47 -9.79
N GLU A 165 35.27 -0.62 -8.94
CA GLU A 165 34.59 0.05 -7.84
C GLU A 165 33.55 1.05 -8.35
N ASP A 166 33.93 1.87 -9.34
CA ASP A 166 33.02 2.83 -9.98
C ASP A 166 31.89 2.12 -10.72
N MET A 167 32.18 1.01 -11.35
CA MET A 167 31.21 0.16 -12.02
C MET A 167 30.20 -0.42 -11.01
N GLU A 168 30.65 -0.95 -9.88
CA GLU A 168 29.77 -1.47 -8.83
C GLU A 168 28.90 -0.37 -8.22
N ALA A 169 29.46 0.80 -7.95
CA ALA A 169 28.72 1.98 -7.49
C ALA A 169 27.66 2.43 -8.52
N HIS A 170 28.01 2.42 -9.81
CA HIS A 170 27.07 2.75 -10.88
C HIS A 170 25.91 1.73 -10.97
N LEU A 171 26.22 0.43 -10.88
CA LEU A 171 25.22 -0.65 -10.95
C LEU A 171 24.35 -0.77 -9.70
N SER A 172 24.88 -0.40 -8.52
CA SER A 172 24.12 -0.44 -7.27
C SER A 172 23.17 0.74 -7.12
N LYS A 173 23.39 1.82 -7.87
CA LYS A 173 22.58 3.03 -7.77
C LYS A 173 21.09 2.74 -8.04
N GLY A 174 20.28 2.96 -7.01
CA GLY A 174 18.81 2.80 -7.08
C GLY A 174 18.32 1.36 -6.94
N LYS A 175 19.15 0.41 -6.50
CA LYS A 175 18.65 -0.91 -6.06
C LYS A 175 17.80 -0.71 -4.81
N ALA A 176 16.53 -1.14 -4.89
CA ALA A 176 15.68 -1.21 -3.70
C ALA A 176 16.22 -2.30 -2.76
N THR A 177 16.32 -1.98 -1.48
CA THR A 177 16.67 -2.94 -0.44
C THR A 177 15.53 -3.08 0.57
N HIS A 178 15.37 -4.28 1.12
CA HIS A 178 14.36 -4.50 2.16
C HIS A 178 14.62 -3.64 3.41
N GLN A 179 15.89 -3.35 3.70
CA GLN A 179 16.26 -2.51 4.84
C GLN A 179 15.78 -1.06 4.68
N GLU A 180 15.95 -0.46 3.49
CA GLU A 180 15.42 0.90 3.19
C GLU A 180 13.90 0.97 3.39
N VAL A 181 13.18 -0.07 2.93
CA VAL A 181 11.72 -0.16 3.13
C VAL A 181 11.35 -0.20 4.60
N LEU A 182 12.10 -0.98 5.42
CA LEU A 182 11.88 -1.07 6.86
C LEU A 182 12.17 0.27 7.57
N ASP A 183 13.25 0.94 7.21
CA ASP A 183 13.68 2.19 7.85
C ASP A 183 12.71 3.31 7.51
N ALA A 184 12.34 3.50 6.24
CA ALA A 184 11.30 4.43 5.82
C ALA A 184 9.95 4.14 6.51
N GLY A 185 9.59 2.84 6.64
CA GLY A 185 8.41 2.40 7.35
C GLY A 185 8.41 2.77 8.83
N ARG A 186 9.55 2.65 9.52
CA ARG A 186 9.70 3.04 10.94
C ARG A 186 9.55 4.55 11.13
N GLU A 187 10.21 5.33 10.30
CA GLU A 187 10.12 6.80 10.35
C GLU A 187 8.70 7.30 10.09
N ALA A 188 8.02 6.73 9.10
CA ALA A 188 6.66 7.14 8.74
C ALA A 188 5.58 6.58 9.68
N ALA A 189 5.85 5.50 10.42
CA ALA A 189 4.86 4.83 11.25
C ALA A 189 4.23 5.77 12.29
N VAL A 190 5.01 6.71 12.83
CA VAL A 190 4.53 7.71 13.79
C VAL A 190 3.57 8.69 13.11
N ASP A 191 3.95 9.23 11.95
CA ASP A 191 3.16 10.21 11.21
C ASP A 191 1.90 9.58 10.60
N MET A 192 2.01 8.35 10.06
CA MET A 192 0.85 7.61 9.55
C MET A 192 -0.13 7.24 10.68
N GLN A 193 0.36 6.86 11.87
CA GLN A 193 -0.52 6.59 13.01
C GLN A 193 -1.25 7.85 13.46
N VAL A 194 -0.57 8.98 13.56
CA VAL A 194 -1.18 10.25 13.95
C VAL A 194 -2.14 10.74 12.88
N SER A 195 -1.74 10.67 11.61
CA SER A 195 -2.53 11.16 10.49
C SER A 195 -3.79 10.33 10.24
N CYS A 196 -3.66 9.00 10.24
CA CYS A 196 -4.78 8.10 9.97
C CYS A 196 -5.65 7.85 11.21
N HIS A 197 -5.05 7.71 12.40
CA HIS A 197 -5.77 7.27 13.60
C HIS A 197 -6.66 8.35 14.21
N VAL A 198 -6.15 9.56 14.33
CA VAL A 198 -6.85 10.57 15.14
C VAL A 198 -7.99 11.27 14.39
N ARG A 199 -7.87 11.49 13.10
CA ARG A 199 -8.88 12.29 12.37
C ARG A 199 -9.68 11.52 11.33
N VAL A 200 -9.06 10.67 10.51
CA VAL A 200 -9.82 9.88 9.54
C VAL A 200 -10.71 8.87 10.26
N VAL A 201 -10.17 8.17 11.27
CA VAL A 201 -10.93 7.19 12.05
C VAL A 201 -12.04 7.86 12.86
N HIS A 202 -11.77 9.00 13.52
CA HIS A 202 -12.80 9.73 14.25
C HIS A 202 -13.92 10.26 13.34
N SER A 203 -13.56 10.76 12.15
CA SER A 203 -14.56 11.24 11.19
C SER A 203 -15.40 10.09 10.60
N ILE A 204 -14.81 8.88 10.49
CA ILE A 204 -15.51 7.68 10.02
C ILE A 204 -16.30 7.02 11.16
N SER A 205 -15.79 7.04 12.40
CA SER A 205 -16.44 6.39 13.58
C SER A 205 -17.63 7.17 14.12
N ALA A 206 -17.71 8.49 13.84
CA ALA A 206 -18.89 9.29 14.18
C ALA A 206 -20.17 8.78 13.50
N ASP A 207 -20.03 7.99 12.43
CA ASP A 207 -21.11 7.36 11.69
C ASP A 207 -21.30 5.88 12.14
N ARG A 208 -21.44 5.59 13.41
CA ARG A 208 -21.78 4.33 14.10
C ARG A 208 -21.31 3.01 13.44
N ASN A 209 -20.35 3.06 12.53
CA ASN A 209 -19.92 1.94 11.71
C ASN A 209 -18.63 1.33 12.26
N ARG A 210 -18.59 0.00 12.40
CA ARG A 210 -17.39 -0.72 12.83
C ARG A 210 -16.29 -0.58 11.77
N LEU A 211 -15.15 -0.03 12.17
CA LEU A 211 -13.95 0.07 11.37
C LEU A 211 -13.00 -1.10 11.68
N LEU A 212 -12.52 -1.80 10.66
CA LEU A 212 -11.44 -2.77 10.77
C LEU A 212 -10.15 -2.15 10.25
N TRP A 213 -9.12 -2.11 11.11
CA TRP A 213 -7.77 -1.78 10.73
C TRP A 213 -6.97 -3.05 10.50
N LYS A 214 -6.48 -3.25 9.28
CA LYS A 214 -5.47 -4.26 9.00
C LYS A 214 -4.15 -3.54 8.74
N ARG A 215 -3.20 -3.74 9.65
CA ARG A 215 -1.85 -3.22 9.54
C ARG A 215 -0.99 -4.27 8.83
N LEU A 216 -0.61 -4.02 7.61
CA LEU A 216 0.37 -4.81 6.85
C LEU A 216 1.74 -4.13 6.94
N PHE A 217 2.33 -4.10 8.15
CA PHE A 217 3.75 -3.86 8.30
C PHE A 217 4.45 -5.20 8.52
N LEU A 218 5.26 -5.62 7.57
CA LEU A 218 6.19 -6.72 7.73
C LEU A 218 7.19 -6.34 8.85
N GLY A 219 7.07 -6.96 10.00
CA GLY A 219 8.16 -7.12 10.96
C GLY A 219 8.59 -5.91 11.80
N CYS A 220 7.75 -4.91 12.06
CA CYS A 220 8.09 -3.87 13.04
C CYS A 220 7.64 -4.25 14.45
N ASP A 221 8.56 -4.64 15.31
CA ASP A 221 8.35 -4.75 16.75
C ASP A 221 8.04 -3.35 17.33
N ILE A 222 6.85 -3.22 17.91
CA ILE A 222 6.45 -2.01 18.63
C ILE A 222 6.77 -2.24 20.11
N PRO A 223 7.37 -1.28 20.82
CA PRO A 223 7.59 -1.39 22.25
C PRO A 223 6.27 -1.68 23.01
N GLU A 224 6.30 -2.66 23.91
CA GLU A 224 5.15 -3.21 24.65
C GLU A 224 4.26 -2.17 25.34
N ALA A 225 4.81 -1.06 25.81
CA ALA A 225 4.06 0.01 26.48
C ALA A 225 3.00 0.71 25.58
N ARG A 226 3.09 0.56 24.24
CA ARG A 226 2.10 1.08 23.29
C ARG A 226 1.15 0.02 22.73
N GLN A 227 1.47 -1.26 22.90
CA GLN A 227 0.60 -2.37 22.51
C GLN A 227 -0.65 -2.46 23.38
N GLN A 228 -0.60 -2.12 24.67
CA GLN A 228 -1.75 -2.17 25.57
C GLN A 228 -2.91 -1.24 25.16
N LYS A 229 -2.62 -0.10 24.50
CA LYS A 229 -3.68 0.78 23.95
C LYS A 229 -4.29 0.26 22.66
N ALA A 230 -3.56 -0.55 21.89
CA ALA A 230 -4.06 -1.18 20.66
C ALA A 230 -4.90 -2.43 20.97
N HIS A 231 -4.59 -3.18 22.04
CA HIS A 231 -5.32 -4.38 22.47
C HIS A 231 -6.75 -4.11 22.97
N LEU A 232 -7.07 -2.88 23.35
CA LEU A 232 -8.43 -2.54 23.82
C LEU A 232 -9.48 -2.55 22.70
N PHE A 233 -9.06 -2.61 21.42
CA PHE A 233 -9.93 -2.58 20.25
C PHE A 233 -10.08 -3.92 19.52
N LEU A 234 -9.35 -4.97 19.92
CA LEU A 234 -9.33 -6.28 19.25
C LEU A 234 -9.93 -7.41 20.10
N LYS A 235 -11.08 -7.21 20.72
CA LYS A 235 -11.94 -8.34 21.16
C LYS A 235 -12.83 -8.76 20.00
N LEU A 236 -12.26 -9.45 19.02
CA LEU A 236 -13.02 -10.28 18.08
C LEU A 236 -13.22 -11.67 18.70
N PRO A 237 -14.40 -12.31 18.52
CA PRO A 237 -14.56 -13.72 18.87
C PRO A 237 -13.58 -14.57 18.05
N GLU A 238 -12.93 -15.54 18.68
CA GLU A 238 -11.84 -16.40 18.15
C GLU A 238 -12.18 -17.23 16.90
N ARG A 239 -13.35 -17.10 16.31
CA ARG A 239 -13.80 -17.88 15.15
C ARG A 239 -13.40 -17.30 13.77
N PHE A 240 -12.70 -16.18 13.70
CA PHE A 240 -12.27 -15.55 12.45
C PHE A 240 -10.75 -15.28 12.38
N ALA A 241 -9.95 -16.17 12.96
CA ALA A 241 -8.52 -16.19 12.65
C ALA A 241 -8.33 -16.84 11.28
N LEU A 242 -8.22 -16.04 10.23
CA LEU A 242 -7.64 -16.48 8.97
C LEU A 242 -6.17 -16.83 9.26
N ARG A 243 -5.85 -18.13 9.26
CA ARG A 243 -4.46 -18.59 9.20
C ARG A 243 -3.87 -18.05 7.89
N ALA A 244 -2.92 -17.13 8.03
CA ALA A 244 -2.02 -16.81 6.94
C ALA A 244 -1.17 -18.05 6.67
N LEU A 245 -1.25 -18.56 5.46
CA LEU A 245 -0.23 -19.41 4.86
C LEU A 245 0.85 -18.51 4.28
#